data_519c608731d5d3a50b361d535c69eb30
#
_entry.id   519c608731d5d3a50b361d535c69eb30
#
_cell.length_a   1.000
_cell.length_b   1.000
_cell.length_c   1.000
_cell.angle_alpha   90.00
_cell.angle_beta   90.00
_cell.angle_gamma   90.00
#
_symmetry.space_group_name_H-M   'P 1'
#
loop_
_entity.id
_entity.type
_entity.pdbx_description
1 polymer ?
#
loop_
_entity_poly.entity_id
_entity_poly.type
_entity_poly.pdbx_seq_one_letter_code
_entity_poly.pdbx_strand_id
1 'polypeptide(L)'
;MKGDNVKYRGSLLAFDVDGTLLNSQGQLTERTVTAISSARDKGATVILATGRSWSELQYVIDAIPDIEYAICTNGLEAYNRLGEVL
;
A
#
# COMPACT_ATOMS: atom_id res chain seq x y z
N MET A 1 -16.94 17.68 0.12
CA MET A 1 -15.83 17.14 -0.62
C MET A 1 -14.65 18.09 -0.59
N LYS A 2 -13.57 17.59 -0.46
CA LYS A 2 -12.39 18.40 -0.32
C LYS A 2 -11.77 18.68 -1.67
N GLY A 3 -11.48 19.93 -1.94
CA GLY A 3 -10.82 20.30 -3.17
C GLY A 3 -9.46 19.67 -3.30
N ASP A 4 -8.81 19.37 -2.18
CA ASP A 4 -7.48 18.77 -2.20
C ASP A 4 -7.47 17.32 -2.70
N ASN A 5 -8.62 16.64 -2.77
CA ASN A 5 -8.70 15.32 -3.38
C ASN A 5 -8.34 15.35 -4.86
N VAL A 6 -8.44 16.51 -5.48
CA VAL A 6 -8.08 16.68 -6.89
C VAL A 6 -6.58 16.65 -7.08
N LYS A 7 -5.83 17.00 -6.05
CA LYS A 7 -4.38 17.20 -6.14
C LYS A 7 -3.63 15.95 -6.62
N TYR A 8 -4.03 14.78 -6.14
CA TYR A 8 -3.37 13.53 -6.49
C TYR A 8 -4.26 12.60 -7.32
N ARG A 9 -5.37 13.11 -7.83
CA ARG A 9 -6.27 12.30 -8.64
C ARG A 9 -5.51 11.69 -9.81
N GLY A 10 -5.65 10.37 -9.97
CA GLY A 10 -4.97 9.65 -11.02
C GLY A 10 -3.53 9.28 -10.71
N SER A 11 -3.01 9.72 -9.56
CA SER A 11 -1.67 9.35 -9.14
C SER A 11 -1.65 7.93 -8.60
N LEU A 12 -0.58 7.22 -8.90
CA LEU A 12 -0.33 5.89 -8.38
C LEU A 12 0.89 5.94 -7.50
N LEU A 13 0.73 5.58 -6.21
CA LEU A 13 1.84 5.57 -5.27
C LEU A 13 2.15 4.15 -4.88
N ALA A 14 3.36 3.70 -5.20
CA ALA A 14 3.82 2.36 -4.89
C ALA A 14 4.82 2.43 -3.74
N PHE A 15 4.61 1.58 -2.74
CA PHE A 15 5.50 1.50 -1.58
C PHE A 15 6.09 0.10 -1.49
N ASP A 16 7.39 0.04 -1.24
CA ASP A 16 8.02 -1.22 -0.84
C ASP A 16 7.64 -1.49 0.62
N VAL A 17 7.63 -2.75 1.00
CA VAL A 17 7.29 -3.14 2.36
C VAL A 17 8.50 -3.03 3.27
N ASP A 18 9.56 -3.78 2.95
CA ASP A 18 10.73 -3.84 3.80
C ASP A 18 11.60 -2.60 3.64
N GLY A 19 11.91 -1.96 4.76
CA GLY A 19 12.75 -0.77 4.76
C GLY A 19 12.02 0.52 4.39
N THR A 20 10.75 0.43 3.97
CA THR A 20 9.95 1.59 3.63
C THR A 20 8.70 1.65 4.51
N LEU A 21 7.76 0.72 4.33
CA LEU A 21 6.58 0.66 5.20
C LEU A 21 6.93 0.14 6.58
N LEU A 22 7.76 -0.89 6.63
CA LEU A 22 8.23 -1.44 7.88
C LEU A 22 9.57 -0.81 8.23
N ASN A 23 9.76 -0.46 9.49
CA ASN A 23 11.04 0.05 9.95
C ASN A 23 12.06 -1.10 10.03
N SER A 24 13.28 -0.81 10.49
CA SER A 24 14.34 -1.80 10.57
C SER A 24 14.02 -2.97 11.50
N GLN A 25 13.01 -2.82 12.34
CA GLN A 25 12.57 -3.87 13.29
C GLN A 25 11.35 -4.60 12.76
N GLY A 26 10.97 -4.37 11.51
CA GLY A 26 9.82 -5.04 10.90
C GLY A 26 8.48 -4.54 11.39
N GLN A 27 8.41 -3.31 11.89
CA GLN A 27 7.19 -2.76 12.47
C GLN A 27 6.62 -1.64 11.61
N LEU A 28 5.29 -1.61 11.51
CA LEU A 28 4.58 -0.48 10.93
C LEU A 28 4.56 0.63 11.96
N THR A 29 4.82 1.85 11.50
CA THR A 29 4.74 3.01 12.38
C THR A 29 3.45 3.79 12.09
N GLU A 30 2.94 4.44 13.11
CA GLU A 30 1.77 5.28 12.98
C GLU A 30 2.00 6.39 11.95
N ARG A 31 3.20 6.92 11.92
CA ARG A 31 3.58 7.96 10.96
C ARG A 31 3.40 7.49 9.52
N THR A 32 3.82 6.28 9.22
CA THR A 32 3.68 5.69 7.88
C THR A 32 2.21 5.49 7.53
N VAL A 33 1.43 4.93 8.44
CA VAL A 33 0.00 4.71 8.21
C VAL A 33 -0.71 6.04 7.96
N THR A 34 -0.39 7.05 8.75
CA THR A 34 -0.98 8.38 8.59
C THR A 34 -0.63 9.00 7.25
N ALA A 35 0.62 8.85 6.81
CA ALA A 35 1.05 9.40 5.53
C ALA A 35 0.32 8.75 4.35
N ILE A 36 0.10 7.43 4.42
CA ILE A 36 -0.63 6.70 3.39
C ILE A 36 -2.09 7.15 3.34
N SER A 37 -2.71 7.27 4.49
CA SER A 37 -4.10 7.74 4.59
C SER A 37 -4.24 9.14 4.02
N SER A 38 -3.29 10.01 4.30
CA SER A 38 -3.30 11.37 3.78
C SER A 38 -3.21 11.40 2.26
N ALA A 39 -2.33 10.57 1.68
CA ALA A 39 -2.19 10.48 0.23
C ALA A 39 -3.48 9.96 -0.40
N ARG A 40 -4.10 8.96 0.22
CA ARG A 40 -5.35 8.39 -0.26
C ARG A 40 -6.47 9.43 -0.25
N ASP A 41 -6.52 10.24 0.80
CA ASP A 41 -7.51 11.32 0.91
C ASP A 41 -7.35 12.35 -0.20
N LYS A 42 -6.15 12.49 -0.73
CA LYS A 42 -5.88 13.43 -1.83
C LYS A 42 -6.06 12.80 -3.21
N GLY A 43 -6.63 11.62 -3.27
CA GLY A 43 -7.01 10.97 -4.52
C GLY A 43 -6.00 10.01 -5.10
N ALA A 44 -4.92 9.71 -4.40
CA ALA A 44 -3.95 8.74 -4.88
C ALA A 44 -4.46 7.31 -4.72
N THR A 45 -4.08 6.46 -5.65
CA THR A 45 -4.24 5.01 -5.49
C THR A 45 -2.96 4.47 -4.87
N VAL A 46 -3.08 3.78 -3.76
CA VAL A 46 -1.93 3.29 -3.01
C VAL A 46 -1.78 1.79 -3.23
N ILE A 47 -0.60 1.38 -3.64
CA ILE A 47 -0.29 -0.04 -3.88
C ILE A 47 1.01 -0.41 -3.16
N LEU A 48 1.18 -1.71 -2.94
CA LEU A 48 2.46 -2.26 -2.50
C LEU A 48 3.20 -2.87 -3.69
N ALA A 49 4.51 -2.73 -3.70
CA ALA A 49 5.38 -3.41 -4.65
C ALA A 49 6.48 -4.07 -3.82
N THR A 50 6.49 -5.40 -3.76
CA THR A 50 7.30 -6.11 -2.78
C THR A 50 7.81 -7.44 -3.34
N GLY A 51 8.97 -7.87 -2.84
CA GLY A 51 9.47 -9.21 -3.08
C GLY A 51 8.80 -10.28 -2.23
N ARG A 52 7.97 -9.89 -1.26
CA ARG A 52 7.23 -10.86 -0.43
C ARG A 52 6.14 -11.51 -1.24
N SER A 53 5.78 -12.74 -0.85
CA SER A 53 4.61 -13.41 -1.42
C SER A 53 3.34 -12.81 -0.83
N TRP A 54 2.20 -13.02 -1.50
CA TRP A 54 0.92 -12.53 -1.01
C TRP A 54 0.63 -13.00 0.42
N SER A 55 0.92 -14.26 0.72
CA SER A 55 0.63 -14.81 2.04
C SER A 55 1.40 -14.12 3.17
N GLU A 56 2.50 -13.46 2.84
CA GLU A 56 3.31 -12.74 3.82
C GLU A 56 2.85 -11.30 4.03
N LEU A 57 1.84 -10.86 3.31
CA LEU A 57 1.38 -9.47 3.36
C LEU A 57 0.10 -9.27 4.15
N GLN A 58 -0.52 -10.34 4.61
CA GLN A 58 -1.86 -10.24 5.19
C GLN A 58 -1.93 -9.23 6.32
N TYR A 59 -0.96 -9.25 7.23
CA TYR A 59 -0.99 -8.34 8.36
C TYR A 59 -0.80 -6.87 7.93
N VAL A 60 -0.07 -6.62 6.86
CA VAL A 60 0.11 -5.27 6.33
C VAL A 60 -1.20 -4.79 5.68
N ILE A 61 -1.81 -5.64 4.89
CA ILE A 61 -3.07 -5.34 4.22
C ILE A 61 -4.16 -5.05 5.25
N ASP A 62 -4.22 -5.86 6.30
CA ASP A 62 -5.22 -5.68 7.34
C ASP A 62 -5.00 -4.40 8.15
N ALA A 63 -3.74 -4.05 8.36
CA ALA A 63 -3.38 -2.87 9.14
C ALA A 63 -3.59 -1.56 8.39
N ILE A 64 -3.55 -1.59 7.05
CA ILE A 64 -3.62 -0.39 6.23
C ILE A 64 -4.75 -0.54 5.21
N PRO A 65 -5.99 -0.15 5.59
CA PRO A 65 -7.14 -0.30 4.69
C PRO A 65 -7.02 0.49 3.39
N ASP A 66 -6.15 1.49 3.35
CA ASP A 66 -6.01 2.37 2.19
C ASP A 66 -5.24 1.75 1.04
N ILE A 67 -4.56 0.63 1.27
CA ILE A 67 -3.86 -0.08 0.21
C ILE A 67 -4.88 -0.83 -0.63
N GLU A 68 -4.85 -0.61 -1.95
CA GLU A 68 -5.82 -1.20 -2.86
C GLU A 68 -5.31 -2.44 -3.56
N TYR A 69 -4.02 -2.48 -3.88
CA TYR A 69 -3.43 -3.59 -4.64
C TYR A 69 -2.04 -3.88 -4.13
N ALA A 70 -1.56 -5.07 -4.42
CA ALA A 70 -0.18 -5.46 -4.14
C ALA A 70 0.41 -6.17 -5.34
N ILE A 71 1.63 -5.78 -5.70
CA ILE A 71 2.40 -6.44 -6.74
C ILE A 71 3.50 -7.23 -6.07
N CYS A 72 3.44 -8.54 -6.20
CA CYS A 72 4.41 -9.46 -5.60
C CYS A 72 5.41 -9.85 -6.68
N THR A 73 6.58 -9.21 -6.65
CA THR A 73 7.53 -9.28 -7.75
C THR A 73 8.17 -10.65 -7.92
N ASN A 74 8.32 -11.42 -6.84
CA ASN A 74 8.90 -12.76 -6.96
C ASN A 74 8.03 -13.69 -7.80
N GLY A 75 6.71 -13.57 -7.70
CA GLY A 75 5.78 -14.33 -8.52
C GLY A 75 5.30 -13.57 -9.73
N LEU A 76 5.67 -12.29 -9.85
CA LEU A 76 5.19 -11.39 -10.90
C LEU A 76 3.67 -11.39 -10.99
N GLU A 77 3.02 -11.34 -9.84
CA GLU A 77 1.57 -11.33 -9.75
C GLU A 77 1.07 -10.12 -9.01
N ALA A 78 -0.05 -9.59 -9.49
CA ALA A 78 -0.76 -8.52 -8.83
C ALA A 78 -2.03 -9.04 -8.19
N TYR A 79 -2.35 -8.56 -7.00
CA TYR A 79 -3.49 -8.99 -6.22
C TYR A 79 -4.31 -7.79 -5.78
N ASN A 80 -5.63 -7.98 -5.69
CA ASN A 80 -6.47 -7.01 -4.98
C ASN A 80 -6.47 -7.35 -3.49
N ARG A 81 -7.22 -6.59 -2.71
CA ARG A 81 -7.26 -6.79 -1.24
C ARG A 81 -7.83 -8.13 -0.81
N LEU A 82 -8.60 -8.76 -1.65
CA LEU A 82 -9.18 -10.07 -1.36
C LEU A 82 -8.25 -11.22 -1.70
N GLY A 83 -7.07 -10.92 -2.24
CA GLY A 83 -6.12 -11.94 -2.64
C GLY A 83 -6.42 -12.53 -4.01
N GLU A 84 -7.26 -11.89 -4.78
CA GLU A 84 -7.57 -12.34 -6.13
C GLU A 84 -6.49 -11.83 -7.08
N VAL A 85 -6.00 -12.71 -7.94
CA VAL A 85 -5.01 -12.37 -8.96
C VAL A 85 -5.68 -11.54 -10.04
N LEU A 86 -5.04 -10.45 -10.39
CA LEU A 86 -5.56 -9.54 -11.41
C LEU A 86 -5.11 -9.92 -12.81
#